data_b65f2c16aba58b503c374950d02bae4c
#
_entry.id   b65f2c16aba58b503c374950d02bae4c
#
_cell.length_a   1.000
_cell.length_b   1.000
_cell.length_c   1.000
_cell.angle_alpha   90.00
_cell.angle_beta   90.00
_cell.angle_gamma   90.00
#
_symmetry.space_group_name_H-M   'P 1'
#
loop_
_entity.id
_entity.type
_entity.pdbx_description
1 polymer ?
#
loop_
_entity_poly.entity_id
_entity_poly.type
_entity_poly.pdbx_seq_one_letter_code
_entity_poly.pdbx_strand_id
1 'polypeptide(L)'
;MNIDIGSLIVSSPEIRHGRPCITGTGITVHRIALWYKLGHTPEEIARRYGHINEAQVHAALAHYHANRDQIEAEMAADAAEADRIEQEYLHKEQAA
;
A
#
# COMPACT_ATOMS: atom_id res chain seq x y z
N MET A 1 -6.70 7.10 -27.42
CA MET A 1 -5.67 6.17 -26.90
C MET A 1 -6.26 5.36 -25.77
N ASN A 2 -6.05 4.06 -25.80
CA ASN A 2 -6.54 3.20 -24.72
C ASN A 2 -5.44 2.98 -23.68
N ILE A 3 -5.83 3.05 -22.42
CA ILE A 3 -4.92 2.75 -21.31
C ILE A 3 -5.13 1.30 -20.91
N ASP A 4 -4.06 0.53 -20.95
CA ASP A 4 -4.09 -0.86 -20.48
C ASP A 4 -4.06 -0.87 -18.96
N ILE A 5 -5.13 -1.38 -18.34
CA ILE A 5 -5.25 -1.42 -16.89
C ILE A 5 -4.08 -2.20 -16.25
N GLY A 6 -3.60 -3.24 -16.93
CA GLY A 6 -2.46 -4.02 -16.44
C GLY A 6 -1.18 -3.22 -16.32
N SER A 7 -1.05 -2.11 -17.05
CA SER A 7 0.13 -1.26 -16.98
C SER A 7 0.10 -0.27 -15.83
N LEU A 8 -1.00 -0.18 -15.10
CA LEU A 8 -1.13 0.78 -14.00
C LEU A 8 -0.45 0.33 -12.71
N ILE A 9 -0.13 -0.95 -12.60
CA ILE A 9 0.56 -1.51 -11.43
C ILE A 9 1.85 -2.17 -11.89
N VAL A 10 2.94 -1.90 -11.19
CA VAL A 10 4.26 -2.45 -11.54
C VAL A 10 4.99 -2.88 -10.27
N SER A 11 5.79 -3.94 -10.38
CA SER A 11 6.71 -4.36 -9.33
C SER A 11 8.13 -4.21 -9.86
N SER A 12 8.98 -3.52 -9.11
CA SER A 12 10.39 -3.32 -9.47
C SER A 12 11.24 -3.55 -8.24
N PRO A 13 12.34 -4.34 -8.36
CA PRO A 13 13.20 -4.62 -7.20
C PRO A 13 13.77 -3.37 -6.54
N GLU A 14 13.90 -2.28 -7.29
CA GLU A 14 14.47 -1.03 -6.79
C GLU A 14 13.45 -0.16 -6.06
N ILE A 15 12.16 -0.48 -6.16
CA ILE A 15 11.09 0.34 -5.57
C ILE A 15 10.35 -0.48 -4.53
N ARG A 16 10.35 0.01 -3.28
CA ARG A 16 9.63 -0.61 -2.16
C ARG A 16 9.88 -2.12 -2.04
N HIS A 17 11.14 -2.53 -2.23
CA HIS A 17 11.57 -3.93 -2.10
C HIS A 17 10.79 -4.90 -3.00
N GLY A 18 10.41 -4.42 -4.19
CA GLY A 18 9.71 -5.25 -5.16
C GLY A 18 8.21 -5.37 -4.97
N ARG A 19 7.64 -4.66 -4.00
CA ARG A 19 6.19 -4.67 -3.79
C ARG A 19 5.48 -3.97 -4.95
N PRO A 20 4.30 -4.46 -5.35
CA PRO A 20 3.54 -3.80 -6.41
C PRO A 20 3.16 -2.38 -6.03
N CYS A 21 3.39 -1.46 -6.96
CA CYS A 21 3.11 -0.04 -6.79
C CYS A 21 2.32 0.49 -7.97
N ILE A 22 1.64 1.61 -7.77
CA ILE A 22 1.06 2.35 -8.88
C ILE A 22 2.23 2.84 -9.75
N THR A 23 2.19 2.52 -11.03
CA THR A 23 3.25 2.84 -11.99
C THR A 23 3.62 4.32 -11.95
N GLY A 24 4.92 4.60 -11.88
CA GLY A 24 5.43 5.97 -11.82
C GLY A 24 5.40 6.59 -10.43
N THR A 25 5.03 5.82 -9.40
CA THR A 25 4.98 6.29 -8.03
C THR A 25 5.64 5.29 -7.09
N GLY A 26 5.86 5.70 -5.85
CA GLY A 26 6.25 4.78 -4.78
C GLY A 26 5.08 4.35 -3.91
N ILE A 27 3.84 4.54 -4.38
CA ILE A 27 2.63 4.20 -3.62
C ILE A 27 2.33 2.72 -3.83
N THR A 28 2.45 1.92 -2.77
CA THR A 28 2.22 0.49 -2.84
C THR A 28 0.73 0.15 -2.88
N VAL A 29 0.42 -1.01 -3.45
CA VAL A 29 -0.93 -1.59 -3.36
C VAL A 29 -1.32 -1.76 -1.89
N HIS A 30 -0.36 -2.13 -1.03
CA HIS A 30 -0.58 -2.28 0.41
C HIS A 30 -1.09 -0.99 1.04
N ARG A 31 -0.50 0.15 0.68
CA ARG A 31 -0.92 1.45 1.22
C ARG A 31 -2.32 1.82 0.76
N ILE A 32 -2.65 1.58 -0.50
CA ILE A 32 -3.99 1.82 -1.01
C ILE A 32 -5.00 0.93 -0.30
N ALA A 33 -4.67 -0.36 -0.12
CA ALA A 33 -5.54 -1.30 0.60
C ALA A 33 -5.77 -0.85 2.04
N LEU A 34 -4.75 -0.29 2.68
CA LEU A 34 -4.88 0.22 4.06
C LEU A 34 -5.94 1.34 4.13
N TRP A 35 -5.87 2.32 3.22
CA TRP A 35 -6.86 3.39 3.19
C TRP A 35 -8.27 2.85 2.93
N TYR A 36 -8.37 1.90 2.01
CA TYR A 36 -9.64 1.25 1.70
C TYR A 36 -10.23 0.55 2.94
N LYS A 37 -9.40 -0.18 3.68
CA LYS A 37 -9.84 -0.89 4.89
C LYS A 37 -10.24 0.08 6.01
N LEU A 38 -9.69 1.29 6.00
CA LEU A 38 -10.08 2.34 6.95
C LEU A 38 -11.39 3.03 6.56
N GLY A 39 -12.00 2.63 5.45
CA GLY A 39 -13.31 3.13 5.05
C GLY A 39 -13.30 4.23 3.99
N HIS A 40 -12.14 4.55 3.43
CA HIS A 40 -12.07 5.58 2.39
C HIS A 40 -12.48 5.01 1.04
N THR A 41 -13.23 5.80 0.27
CA THR A 41 -13.61 5.41 -1.09
C THR A 41 -12.44 5.61 -2.04
N PRO A 42 -12.43 4.93 -3.21
CA PRO A 42 -11.39 5.17 -4.21
C PRO A 42 -11.25 6.63 -4.61
N GLU A 43 -12.37 7.37 -4.72
CA GLU A 43 -12.36 8.78 -5.03
C GLU A 43 -11.65 9.58 -3.94
N GLU A 44 -11.96 9.29 -2.69
CA GLU A 44 -11.31 9.97 -1.55
C GLU A 44 -9.81 9.67 -1.50
N ILE A 45 -9.42 8.43 -1.78
CA ILE A 45 -8.02 8.03 -1.79
C ILE A 45 -7.26 8.80 -2.88
N ALA A 46 -7.82 8.86 -4.09
CA ALA A 46 -7.20 9.61 -5.19
C ALA A 46 -7.03 11.09 -4.84
N ARG A 47 -8.07 11.68 -4.25
CA ARG A 47 -8.04 13.09 -3.84
C ARG A 47 -6.97 13.35 -2.78
N ARG A 48 -6.80 12.40 -1.85
CA ARG A 48 -5.84 12.52 -0.76
C ARG A 48 -4.40 12.63 -1.27
N TYR A 49 -4.05 11.86 -2.30
CA TYR A 49 -2.71 11.92 -2.88
C TYR A 49 -2.54 13.08 -3.85
N GLY A 50 -3.59 13.42 -4.58
CA GLY A 50 -3.61 14.58 -5.47
C GLY A 50 -2.94 14.39 -6.83
N HIS A 51 -2.07 13.38 -6.98
CA HIS A 51 -1.33 13.15 -8.22
C HIS A 51 -1.62 11.77 -8.83
N ILE A 52 -2.60 11.07 -8.31
CA ILE A 52 -3.11 9.82 -8.89
C ILE A 52 -4.60 9.97 -9.12
N ASN A 53 -5.16 9.15 -9.98
CA ASN A 53 -6.58 9.20 -10.33
C ASN A 53 -7.32 7.97 -9.84
N GLU A 54 -8.65 7.97 -9.98
CA GLU A 54 -9.48 6.85 -9.54
C GLU A 54 -9.14 5.54 -10.25
N ALA A 55 -8.80 5.60 -11.55
CA ALA A 55 -8.45 4.39 -12.30
C ALA A 55 -7.24 3.70 -11.68
N GLN A 56 -6.25 4.49 -11.28
CA GLN A 56 -5.05 3.97 -10.63
C GLN A 56 -5.37 3.36 -9.26
N VAL A 57 -6.25 3.98 -8.50
CA VAL A 57 -6.69 3.45 -7.20
C VAL A 57 -7.47 2.14 -7.40
N HIS A 58 -8.39 2.11 -8.36
CA HIS A 58 -9.15 0.88 -8.65
C HIS A 58 -8.23 -0.25 -9.13
N ALA A 59 -7.20 0.07 -9.92
CA ALA A 59 -6.24 -0.94 -10.36
C ALA A 59 -5.49 -1.53 -9.16
N ALA A 60 -5.08 -0.67 -8.22
CA ALA A 60 -4.41 -1.13 -6.99
C ALA A 60 -5.34 -2.01 -6.15
N LEU A 61 -6.61 -1.63 -6.02
CA LEU A 61 -7.58 -2.43 -5.27
C LEU A 61 -7.88 -3.74 -5.96
N ALA A 62 -7.95 -3.75 -7.30
CA ALA A 62 -8.12 -4.99 -8.04
C ALA A 62 -6.95 -5.94 -7.81
N HIS A 63 -5.73 -5.42 -7.81
CA HIS A 63 -4.54 -6.21 -7.51
C HIS A 63 -4.59 -6.76 -6.08
N TYR A 64 -4.98 -5.94 -5.14
CA TYR A 64 -5.16 -6.35 -3.73
C TYR A 64 -6.16 -7.51 -3.62
N HIS A 65 -7.35 -7.36 -4.23
CA HIS A 65 -8.37 -8.39 -4.16
C HIS A 65 -7.92 -9.70 -4.84
N ALA A 66 -7.18 -9.59 -5.94
CA ALA A 66 -6.67 -10.75 -6.65
C ALA A 66 -5.58 -11.50 -5.87
N ASN A 67 -4.88 -10.80 -4.97
CA ASN A 67 -3.77 -11.36 -4.18
C ASN A 67 -3.99 -11.13 -2.68
N ARG A 68 -5.24 -11.22 -2.26
CA ARG A 68 -5.67 -10.80 -0.93
C ARG A 68 -4.93 -11.49 0.20
N ASP A 69 -4.82 -12.81 0.15
CA ASP A 69 -4.21 -13.56 1.23
C ASP A 69 -2.75 -13.18 1.45
N GLN A 70 -2.01 -13.04 0.36
CA GLN A 70 -0.60 -12.64 0.41
C GLN A 70 -0.46 -11.23 0.96
N ILE A 71 -1.23 -10.29 0.42
CA ILE A 71 -1.13 -8.88 0.81
C ILE A 71 -1.58 -8.68 2.25
N GLU A 72 -2.65 -9.35 2.67
CA GLU A 72 -3.09 -9.28 4.06
C GLU A 72 -2.03 -9.84 5.02
N ALA A 73 -1.37 -10.92 4.66
CA ALA A 73 -0.30 -11.49 5.47
C ALA A 73 0.88 -10.52 5.57
N GLU A 74 1.23 -9.85 4.48
CA GLU A 74 2.30 -8.87 4.47
C GLU A 74 1.95 -7.63 5.30
N MET A 75 0.70 -7.18 5.21
CA MET A 75 0.22 -6.06 6.02
C MET A 75 0.23 -6.40 7.51
N ALA A 76 -0.16 -7.61 7.87
CA ALA A 76 -0.12 -8.07 9.25
C ALA A 76 1.32 -8.14 9.77
N ALA A 77 2.25 -8.60 8.95
CA ALA A 77 3.67 -8.64 9.30
C ALA A 77 4.22 -7.23 9.49
N ASP A 78 3.85 -6.29 8.63
CA ASP A 78 4.25 -4.89 8.76
C ASP A 78 3.75 -4.28 10.07
N ALA A 79 2.50 -4.55 10.43
CA ALA A 79 1.91 -4.05 11.66
C ALA A 79 2.60 -4.63 12.90
N ALA A 80 2.92 -5.92 12.86
CA ALA A 80 3.63 -6.59 13.95
C ALA A 80 5.05 -6.02 14.11
N GLU A 81 5.73 -5.74 13.00
CA GLU A 81 7.07 -5.16 13.03
C GLU A 81 7.04 -3.74 13.59
N ALA A 82 6.06 -2.93 13.19
CA ALA A 82 5.90 -1.58 13.71
C ALA A 82 5.65 -1.61 15.23
N ASP A 83 4.81 -2.53 15.69
CA ASP A 83 4.53 -2.73 17.11
C ASP A 83 5.80 -3.12 17.87
N ARG A 84 6.58 -4.04 17.32
CA ARG A 84 7.83 -4.49 17.94
C ARG A 84 8.80 -3.32 18.11
N ILE A 85 8.94 -2.51 17.06
CA ILE A 85 9.83 -1.35 17.08
C ILE A 85 9.36 -0.34 18.13
N GLU A 86 8.07 -0.08 18.20
CA GLU A 86 7.49 0.83 19.18
C GLU A 86 7.74 0.34 20.60
N GLN A 87 7.54 -0.94 20.86
CA GLN A 87 7.77 -1.52 22.19
C GLN A 87 9.23 -1.42 22.58
N GLU A 88 10.15 -1.68 21.67
CA GLU A 88 11.58 -1.53 21.93
C GLU A 88 11.96 -0.09 22.27
N TYR A 89 11.39 0.85 21.55
CA TYR A 89 11.63 2.27 21.80
C TYR A 89 11.14 2.69 23.19
N LEU A 90 9.92 2.31 23.54
CA LEU A 90 9.33 2.61 24.85
C LEU A 90 10.12 1.96 25.98
N HIS A 91 10.59 0.73 25.76
CA HIS A 91 11.38 0.02 26.76
C HIS A 91 12.72 0.73 27.01
N LYS A 92 13.38 1.20 25.95
CA LYS A 92 14.63 1.94 26.07
C LYS A 92 14.47 3.24 26.84
N GLU A 93 13.38 3.96 26.57
CA GLU A 93 13.08 5.20 27.29
C GLU A 93 12.86 4.96 28.77
N GLN A 94 12.15 3.88 29.10
CA GLN A 94 11.89 3.54 30.50
C GLN A 94 13.15 3.07 31.23
N ALA A 95 14.08 2.48 30.50
CA ALA A 95 15.33 1.99 31.07
C ALA A 95 16.35 3.12 31.32
N ALA A 96 16.14 4.24 30.65
CA ALA A 96 17.00 5.41 30.86
C ALA A 96 16.54 6.24 32.02
#